data_76ccdbee7dc988f5e35550e12d77c2c7
#
_entry.id   76ccdbee7dc988f5e35550e12d77c2c7
#
_cell.length_a   1.000
_cell.length_b   1.000
_cell.length_c   1.000
_cell.angle_alpha   90.00
_cell.angle_beta   90.00
_cell.angle_gamma   90.00
#
_symmetry.space_group_name_H-M   'P 1'
#
loop_
_entity.id
_entity.type
_entity.pdbx_description
1 polymer ?
#
loop_
_entity_poly.entity_id
_entity_poly.type
_entity_poly.pdbx_seq_one_letter_code
_entity_poly.pdbx_strand_id
1 'polypeptide(L)'
;MINEILSPEVLTPEIEHRILELEESIVKLQKSLKKAPEGSLWVHKKGTYTQYGIYLNENNESKLKYLSVKEKKLIQELQQKSYNEKILFALKNQVLCLRKTLSFLKEESPEVVFNHLSEEKQKLTIPVTLSNEEYAKQWQSKKYEAPGFSENSLLYVTQSGLRVRSKSEIIIADLLQQKKVPFLYESPLELKTFYGKKIFHPD
;
A
#
# COMPACT_ATOMS: atom_id res chain seq x y z
N MET A 1 6.70 -17.57 15.69
CA MET A 1 7.06 -16.90 14.42
C MET A 1 5.81 -16.23 13.88
N ILE A 2 5.90 -14.97 13.49
CA ILE A 2 4.76 -14.20 12.95
C ILE A 2 4.77 -14.44 11.44
N ASN A 3 3.89 -15.33 10.96
CA ASN A 3 3.86 -15.76 9.55
C ASN A 3 2.98 -14.87 8.65
N GLU A 4 2.47 -13.74 9.15
CA GLU A 4 1.49 -12.90 8.43
C GLU A 4 1.93 -11.43 8.28
N ILE A 5 3.20 -11.15 8.49
CA ILE A 5 3.73 -9.80 8.21
C ILE A 5 3.99 -9.69 6.71
N LEU A 6 3.37 -8.70 6.08
CA LEU A 6 3.72 -8.33 4.70
C LEU A 6 5.20 -7.95 4.65
N SER A 7 5.95 -8.61 3.78
CA SER A 7 7.38 -8.34 3.66
C SER A 7 7.63 -6.89 3.20
N PRO A 8 8.75 -6.27 3.60
CA PRO A 8 9.13 -4.94 3.12
C PRO A 8 9.16 -4.84 1.59
N GLU A 9 9.47 -5.92 0.90
CA GLU A 9 9.50 -6.00 -0.57
C GLU A 9 8.12 -5.79 -1.21
N VAL A 10 7.04 -6.19 -0.53
CA VAL A 10 5.67 -5.98 -1.00
C VAL A 10 5.17 -4.58 -0.63
N LEU A 11 5.48 -4.11 0.59
CA LEU A 11 5.01 -2.81 1.08
C LEU A 11 5.73 -1.63 0.43
N THR A 12 7.02 -1.77 0.16
CA THR A 12 7.85 -0.67 -0.37
C THR A 12 7.32 -0.09 -1.68
N PRO A 13 7.01 -0.88 -2.72
CA PRO A 13 6.48 -0.36 -3.98
C PRO A 13 5.14 0.38 -3.80
N GLU A 14 4.26 -0.15 -2.96
CA GLU A 14 2.95 0.45 -2.70
C GLU A 14 3.06 1.81 -2.01
N ILE A 15 3.98 1.92 -1.02
CA ILE A 15 4.24 3.18 -0.34
C ILE A 15 4.90 4.18 -1.30
N GLU A 16 5.85 3.76 -2.13
CA GLU A 16 6.50 4.60 -3.13
C GLU A 16 5.48 5.13 -4.15
N HIS A 17 4.60 4.26 -4.65
CA HIS A 17 3.52 4.66 -5.55
C HIS A 17 2.59 5.70 -4.88
N ARG A 18 2.20 5.46 -3.63
CA ARG A 18 1.37 6.41 -2.88
C ARG A 18 2.04 7.76 -2.68
N ILE A 19 3.34 7.81 -2.43
CA ILE A 19 4.09 9.06 -2.34
C ILE A 19 4.01 9.84 -3.64
N LEU A 20 4.20 9.19 -4.79
CA LEU A 20 4.11 9.84 -6.11
C LEU A 20 2.74 10.47 -6.36
N GLU A 21 1.65 9.75 -6.07
CA GLU A 21 0.28 10.28 -6.19
C GLU A 21 0.06 11.54 -5.33
N LEU A 22 0.55 11.50 -4.08
CA LEU A 22 0.44 12.64 -3.17
C LEU A 22 1.27 13.84 -3.64
N GLU A 23 2.46 13.61 -4.14
CA GLU A 23 3.34 14.66 -4.68
C GLU A 23 2.75 15.33 -5.94
N GLU A 24 2.15 14.55 -6.84
CA GLU A 24 1.39 15.12 -7.97
C GLU A 24 0.23 16.00 -7.50
N SER A 25 -0.50 15.55 -6.48
CA SER A 25 -1.59 16.31 -5.89
C SER A 25 -1.11 17.60 -5.24
N ILE A 26 0.03 17.57 -4.55
CA ILE A 26 0.70 18.74 -3.96
C ILE A 26 1.05 19.75 -5.05
N VAL A 27 1.63 19.31 -6.17
CA VAL A 27 1.98 20.21 -7.30
C VAL A 27 0.73 20.88 -7.89
N LYS A 28 -0.37 20.13 -8.07
CA LYS A 28 -1.64 20.67 -8.58
C LYS A 28 -2.22 21.73 -7.62
N LEU A 29 -2.22 21.45 -6.31
CA LEU A 29 -2.69 22.38 -5.29
C LEU A 29 -1.83 23.64 -5.20
N GLN A 30 -0.51 23.54 -5.27
CA GLN A 30 0.39 24.69 -5.28
C GLN A 30 0.15 25.61 -6.49
N LYS A 31 -0.08 25.02 -7.69
CA LYS A 31 -0.45 25.80 -8.88
C LYS A 31 -1.80 26.52 -8.73
N SER A 32 -2.77 25.86 -8.09
CA SER A 32 -4.08 26.46 -7.81
C SER A 32 -3.96 27.60 -6.80
N LEU A 33 -3.20 27.43 -5.73
CA LEU A 33 -3.00 28.46 -4.69
C LEU A 33 -2.27 29.71 -5.24
N LYS A 34 -1.37 29.56 -6.19
CA LYS A 34 -0.72 30.71 -6.85
C LYS A 34 -1.69 31.61 -7.62
N LYS A 35 -2.84 31.08 -8.03
CA LYS A 35 -3.89 31.80 -8.76
C LYS A 35 -5.04 32.26 -7.86
N ALA A 36 -5.00 31.88 -6.58
CA ALA A 36 -6.05 32.19 -5.63
C ALA A 36 -6.03 33.68 -5.27
N PRO A 37 -7.19 34.28 -4.94
CA PRO A 37 -7.28 35.68 -4.52
C PRO A 37 -6.49 35.95 -3.24
N GLU A 38 -5.99 37.16 -3.09
CA GLU A 38 -5.31 37.60 -1.87
C GLU A 38 -6.29 37.69 -0.70
N GLY A 39 -5.74 37.60 0.53
CA GLY A 39 -6.52 37.67 1.76
C GLY A 39 -7.05 36.33 2.24
N SER A 40 -7.78 36.36 3.33
CA SER A 40 -8.41 35.20 3.96
C SER A 40 -9.89 35.47 4.26
N LEU A 41 -10.74 34.46 4.07
CA LEU A 41 -12.17 34.56 4.30
C LEU A 41 -12.45 34.61 5.78
N TRP A 42 -13.25 35.62 6.20
CA TRP A 42 -13.89 35.66 7.50
C TRP A 42 -15.37 35.33 7.34
N VAL A 43 -15.88 34.48 8.21
CA VAL A 43 -17.28 34.04 8.21
C VAL A 43 -17.80 34.15 9.64
N HIS A 44 -18.89 34.84 9.84
CA HIS A 44 -19.58 34.97 11.14
C HIS A 44 -21.07 34.69 11.00
N LYS A 45 -21.56 33.72 11.78
CA LYS A 45 -22.99 33.40 11.86
C LYS A 45 -23.63 34.22 12.96
N LYS A 46 -24.57 35.07 12.57
CA LYS A 46 -25.34 35.93 13.51
C LYS A 46 -26.82 35.56 13.42
N GLY A 47 -27.26 34.72 14.37
CA GLY A 47 -28.64 34.23 14.38
C GLY A 47 -28.94 33.40 13.10
N THR A 48 -29.89 33.90 12.30
CA THR A 48 -30.36 33.24 11.06
C THR A 48 -29.57 33.61 9.81
N TYR A 49 -28.71 34.61 9.86
CA TYR A 49 -27.94 35.06 8.71
C TYR A 49 -26.41 34.92 8.90
N THR A 50 -25.70 34.80 7.80
CA THR A 50 -24.23 34.67 7.80
C THR A 50 -23.63 35.93 7.18
N GLN A 51 -22.68 36.52 7.87
CA GLN A 51 -21.86 37.63 7.38
C GLN A 51 -20.55 37.10 6.83
N TYR A 52 -20.10 37.69 5.75
CA TYR A 52 -18.83 37.36 5.08
C TYR A 52 -17.92 38.58 5.06
N GLY A 53 -16.65 38.35 5.18
CA GLY A 53 -15.64 39.41 5.07
C GLY A 53 -14.31 38.80 4.57
N ILE A 54 -13.42 39.67 4.21
CA ILE A 54 -12.06 39.33 3.81
C ILE A 54 -11.08 40.09 4.69
N TYR A 55 -10.12 39.38 5.25
CA TYR A 55 -8.95 39.99 5.85
C TYR A 55 -7.88 40.20 4.77
N LEU A 56 -7.46 41.45 4.61
CA LEU A 56 -6.36 41.87 3.76
C LEU A 56 -5.23 42.42 4.63
N ASN A 57 -4.00 42.03 4.33
CA ASN A 57 -2.80 42.59 4.96
C ASN A 57 -2.36 43.84 4.20
N GLU A 58 -2.62 45.02 4.72
CA GLU A 58 -2.16 46.28 4.18
C GLU A 58 -1.21 46.94 5.21
N ASN A 59 0.01 47.25 4.79
CA ASN A 59 1.04 47.91 5.64
C ASN A 59 1.29 47.25 7.01
N ASN A 60 1.36 45.90 7.04
CA ASN A 60 1.48 45.08 8.25
C ASN A 60 0.27 45.13 9.22
N GLU A 61 -0.83 45.72 8.79
CA GLU A 61 -2.09 45.69 9.54
C GLU A 61 -3.11 44.79 8.81
N SER A 62 -3.78 43.93 9.56
CA SER A 62 -4.85 43.08 9.02
C SER A 62 -6.18 43.84 9.09
N LYS A 63 -6.71 44.25 7.92
CA LYS A 63 -7.99 44.99 7.83
C LYS A 63 -9.12 44.08 7.37
N LEU A 64 -10.23 44.08 8.08
CA LEU A 64 -11.45 43.38 7.71
C LEU A 64 -12.31 44.26 6.79
N LYS A 65 -12.59 43.77 5.59
CA LYS A 65 -13.57 44.35 4.65
C LYS A 65 -14.75 43.41 4.53
N TYR A 66 -15.96 43.91 4.74
CA TYR A 66 -17.18 43.11 4.58
C TYR A 66 -17.47 42.86 3.12
N LEU A 67 -17.91 41.64 2.82
CA LEU A 67 -18.30 41.20 1.49
C LEU A 67 -19.83 41.10 1.38
N SER A 68 -20.35 41.57 0.24
CA SER A 68 -21.76 41.40 -0.10
C SER A 68 -22.06 39.99 -0.56
N VAL A 69 -23.28 39.50 -0.35
CA VAL A 69 -23.75 38.22 -0.91
C VAL A 69 -23.64 38.18 -2.46
N LYS A 70 -23.64 39.35 -3.11
CA LYS A 70 -23.39 39.44 -4.58
C LYS A 70 -21.97 39.00 -4.97
N GLU A 71 -21.02 39.07 -4.07
CA GLU A 71 -19.62 38.65 -4.28
C GLU A 71 -19.41 37.15 -3.99
N LYS A 72 -20.46 36.34 -4.21
CA LYS A 72 -20.49 34.91 -3.93
C LYS A 72 -19.29 34.15 -4.55
N LYS A 73 -18.86 34.51 -5.74
CA LYS A 73 -17.72 33.89 -6.43
C LYS A 73 -16.43 34.11 -5.62
N LEU A 74 -16.15 35.35 -5.20
CA LEU A 74 -14.97 35.65 -4.39
C LEU A 74 -15.00 34.93 -3.05
N ILE A 75 -16.17 34.86 -2.38
CA ILE A 75 -16.36 34.14 -1.12
C ILE A 75 -16.01 32.65 -1.32
N GLN A 76 -16.49 32.05 -2.41
CA GLN A 76 -16.18 30.63 -2.73
C GLN A 76 -14.70 30.42 -3.03
N GLU A 77 -14.08 31.30 -3.78
CA GLU A 77 -12.64 31.21 -4.13
C GLU A 77 -11.75 31.34 -2.86
N LEU A 78 -12.08 32.26 -1.96
CA LEU A 78 -11.39 32.41 -0.67
C LEU A 78 -11.57 31.19 0.24
N GLN A 79 -12.78 30.63 0.28
CA GLN A 79 -13.04 29.41 1.04
C GLN A 79 -12.27 28.21 0.44
N GLN A 80 -12.27 28.09 -0.88
CA GLN A 80 -11.52 27.04 -1.57
C GLN A 80 -10.01 27.17 -1.34
N LYS A 81 -9.50 28.42 -1.33
CA LYS A 81 -8.09 28.69 -0.97
C LYS A 81 -7.78 28.16 0.43
N SER A 82 -8.56 28.54 1.42
CA SER A 82 -8.37 28.11 2.82
C SER A 82 -8.41 26.58 2.96
N TYR A 83 -9.33 25.93 2.26
CA TYR A 83 -9.40 24.46 2.21
C TYR A 83 -8.15 23.87 1.56
N ASN A 84 -7.73 24.39 0.41
CA ASN A 84 -6.56 23.91 -0.32
C ASN A 84 -5.26 24.07 0.48
N GLU A 85 -5.12 25.14 1.25
CA GLU A 85 -3.98 25.35 2.15
C GLU A 85 -3.91 24.27 3.25
N LYS A 86 -5.05 23.94 3.86
CA LYS A 86 -5.14 22.88 4.87
C LYS A 86 -4.84 21.50 4.27
N ILE A 87 -5.38 21.21 3.10
CA ILE A 87 -5.09 19.95 2.40
C ILE A 87 -3.61 19.87 2.01
N LEU A 88 -3.04 20.95 1.48
CA LEU A 88 -1.63 21.00 1.14
C LEU A 88 -0.72 20.68 2.34
N PHE A 89 -1.04 21.24 3.52
CA PHE A 89 -0.33 20.94 4.76
C PHE A 89 -0.48 19.45 5.15
N ALA A 90 -1.69 18.91 5.09
CA ALA A 90 -1.96 17.51 5.43
C ALA A 90 -1.22 16.54 4.48
N LEU A 91 -1.25 16.80 3.15
CA LEU A 91 -0.57 15.98 2.16
C LEU A 91 0.96 15.99 2.35
N LYS A 92 1.55 17.16 2.62
CA LYS A 92 3.00 17.25 2.90
C LYS A 92 3.39 16.44 4.13
N ASN A 93 2.58 16.47 5.19
CA ASN A 93 2.82 15.67 6.39
C ASN A 93 2.69 14.16 6.10
N GLN A 94 1.71 13.76 5.29
CA GLN A 94 1.58 12.35 4.88
C GLN A 94 2.81 11.88 4.10
N VAL A 95 3.29 12.66 3.13
CA VAL A 95 4.51 12.33 2.38
C VAL A 95 5.70 12.19 3.32
N LEU A 96 5.85 13.12 4.27
CA LEU A 96 6.94 13.05 5.26
C LEU A 96 6.88 11.76 6.09
N CYS A 97 5.70 11.39 6.59
CA CYS A 97 5.49 10.17 7.36
C CYS A 97 5.79 8.91 6.50
N LEU A 98 5.28 8.86 5.28
CA LEU A 98 5.51 7.72 4.38
C LEU A 98 7.00 7.57 4.02
N ARG A 99 7.72 8.66 3.78
CA ARG A 99 9.17 8.63 3.53
C ARG A 99 9.95 8.12 4.75
N LYS A 100 9.57 8.52 5.97
CA LYS A 100 10.17 7.96 7.20
C LYS A 100 9.87 6.46 7.33
N THR A 101 8.64 6.05 7.04
CA THR A 101 8.28 4.62 7.06
C THR A 101 9.14 3.82 6.07
N LEU A 102 9.36 4.35 4.85
CA LEU A 102 10.25 3.71 3.87
C LEU A 102 11.68 3.56 4.37
N SER A 103 12.23 4.60 5.03
CA SER A 103 13.57 4.53 5.62
C SER A 103 13.66 3.41 6.65
N PHE A 104 12.70 3.34 7.58
CA PHE A 104 12.65 2.26 8.58
C PHE A 104 12.50 0.87 7.95
N LEU A 105 11.65 0.71 6.94
CA LEU A 105 11.50 -0.58 6.26
C LEU A 105 12.79 -1.02 5.56
N LYS A 106 13.57 -0.08 5.03
CA LYS A 106 14.83 -0.39 4.33
C LYS A 106 16.02 -0.61 5.27
N GLU A 107 16.04 0.07 6.42
CA GLU A 107 17.23 0.14 7.29
C GLU A 107 17.07 -0.65 8.59
N GLU A 108 15.85 -0.84 9.07
CA GLU A 108 15.55 -1.39 10.40
C GLU A 108 14.53 -2.55 10.37
N SER A 109 14.28 -3.14 9.20
CA SER A 109 13.40 -4.32 9.17
C SER A 109 14.04 -5.51 9.90
N PRO A 110 13.25 -6.44 10.46
CA PRO A 110 13.76 -7.65 11.10
C PRO A 110 14.73 -8.43 10.22
N GLU A 111 14.49 -8.46 8.91
CA GLU A 111 15.35 -9.10 7.91
C GLU A 111 16.70 -8.39 7.80
N VAL A 112 16.69 -7.06 7.76
CA VAL A 112 17.92 -6.25 7.71
C VAL A 112 18.72 -6.43 8.99
N VAL A 113 18.08 -6.39 10.15
CA VAL A 113 18.74 -6.63 11.45
C VAL A 113 19.39 -8.01 11.49
N PHE A 114 18.69 -9.06 11.03
CA PHE A 114 19.25 -10.41 10.97
C PHE A 114 20.42 -10.51 9.98
N ASN A 115 20.30 -9.92 8.81
CA ASN A 115 21.34 -9.94 7.76
C ASN A 115 22.62 -9.17 8.15
N HIS A 116 22.52 -8.22 9.07
CA HIS A 116 23.67 -7.50 9.61
C HIS A 116 24.45 -8.31 10.67
N LEU A 117 23.94 -9.47 11.12
CA LEU A 117 24.70 -10.35 11.98
C LEU A 117 25.79 -11.08 11.18
N SER A 118 26.93 -11.39 11.82
CA SER A 118 27.92 -12.27 11.19
C SER A 118 27.34 -13.67 10.98
N GLU A 119 27.89 -14.43 10.02
CA GLU A 119 27.41 -15.77 9.68
C GLU A 119 27.37 -16.70 10.91
N GLU A 120 28.35 -16.58 11.82
CA GLU A 120 28.41 -17.38 13.05
C GLU A 120 27.24 -17.02 14.00
N LYS A 121 26.88 -15.73 14.09
CA LYS A 121 25.75 -15.27 14.91
C LYS A 121 24.41 -15.67 14.28
N GLN A 122 24.29 -15.58 12.94
CA GLN A 122 23.08 -16.01 12.24
C GLN A 122 22.79 -17.49 12.49
N LYS A 123 23.82 -18.38 12.47
CA LYS A 123 23.67 -19.81 12.75
C LYS A 123 23.18 -20.11 14.17
N LEU A 124 23.40 -19.20 15.12
CA LEU A 124 23.01 -19.33 16.52
C LEU A 124 21.69 -18.61 16.85
N THR A 125 21.16 -17.83 15.89
CA THR A 125 20.00 -16.98 16.10
C THR A 125 18.77 -17.58 15.41
N ILE A 126 17.65 -17.64 16.12
CA ILE A 126 16.35 -17.97 15.51
C ILE A 126 15.74 -16.65 15.04
N PRO A 127 15.60 -16.40 13.73
CA PRO A 127 15.04 -15.15 13.23
C PRO A 127 13.57 -15.01 13.61
N VAL A 128 13.13 -13.78 13.87
CA VAL A 128 11.72 -13.46 14.17
C VAL A 128 10.86 -13.63 12.91
N THR A 129 11.40 -13.23 11.76
CA THR A 129 10.83 -13.43 10.42
C THR A 129 11.76 -14.33 9.63
N LEU A 130 11.18 -15.24 8.86
CA LEU A 130 11.95 -16.06 7.93
C LEU A 130 12.30 -15.22 6.69
N SER A 131 13.48 -15.44 6.12
CA SER A 131 13.75 -14.95 4.77
C SER A 131 12.74 -15.53 3.77
N ASN A 132 12.48 -14.83 2.66
CA ASN A 132 11.56 -15.32 1.62
C ASN A 132 11.94 -16.73 1.14
N GLU A 133 13.24 -17.03 1.03
CA GLU A 133 13.73 -18.35 0.62
C GLU A 133 13.47 -19.42 1.68
N GLU A 134 13.70 -19.12 2.95
CA GLU A 134 13.45 -20.07 4.05
C GLU A 134 11.95 -20.26 4.26
N TYR A 135 11.16 -19.20 4.16
CA TYR A 135 9.71 -19.29 4.19
C TYR A 135 9.18 -20.15 3.05
N ALA A 136 9.67 -19.93 1.82
CA ALA A 136 9.30 -20.73 0.65
C ALA A 136 9.65 -22.21 0.84
N LYS A 137 10.85 -22.53 1.32
CA LYS A 137 11.27 -23.90 1.62
C LYS A 137 10.40 -24.54 2.71
N GLN A 138 10.12 -23.81 3.80
CA GLN A 138 9.25 -24.30 4.87
C GLN A 138 7.81 -24.49 4.36
N TRP A 139 7.30 -23.55 3.56
CA TRP A 139 5.97 -23.65 2.98
C TRP A 139 5.85 -24.83 2.03
N GLN A 140 6.83 -25.04 1.15
CA GLN A 140 6.88 -26.17 0.22
C GLN A 140 7.08 -27.53 0.91
N SER A 141 7.70 -27.53 2.11
CA SER A 141 7.92 -28.77 2.88
C SER A 141 6.66 -29.26 3.61
N LYS A 142 5.59 -28.47 3.64
CA LYS A 142 4.33 -28.87 4.27
C LYS A 142 3.74 -30.09 3.56
N LYS A 143 3.57 -31.17 4.31
CA LYS A 143 2.87 -32.38 3.82
C LYS A 143 1.38 -32.07 3.77
N TYR A 144 0.75 -32.40 2.68
CA TYR A 144 -0.70 -32.30 2.49
C TYR A 144 -1.20 -33.48 1.67
N GLU A 145 -2.48 -33.77 1.77
CA GLU A 145 -3.13 -34.78 0.92
C GLU A 145 -3.71 -34.09 -0.30
N ALA A 146 -3.12 -34.38 -1.45
CA ALA A 146 -3.66 -33.96 -2.74
C ALA A 146 -4.79 -34.92 -3.18
N PRO A 147 -5.76 -34.46 -3.98
CA PRO A 147 -6.74 -35.32 -4.59
C PRO A 147 -6.06 -36.40 -5.43
N GLY A 148 -6.47 -37.66 -5.24
CA GLY A 148 -5.90 -38.79 -5.98
C GLY A 148 -6.13 -38.70 -7.48
N PHE A 149 -5.28 -39.35 -8.29
CA PHE A 149 -5.49 -39.53 -9.72
C PHE A 149 -6.37 -40.74 -9.97
N SER A 150 -7.31 -40.67 -10.92
CA SER A 150 -8.08 -41.84 -11.30
C SER A 150 -7.17 -42.85 -12.05
N GLU A 151 -7.47 -44.14 -11.93
CA GLU A 151 -6.65 -45.21 -12.56
C GLU A 151 -6.54 -45.07 -14.08
N ASN A 152 -7.55 -44.48 -14.72
CA ASN A 152 -7.63 -44.26 -16.17
C ASN A 152 -7.14 -42.89 -16.64
N SER A 153 -6.59 -42.04 -15.76
CA SER A 153 -6.12 -40.71 -16.14
C SER A 153 -4.79 -40.81 -16.94
N LEU A 154 -4.70 -40.00 -18.00
CA LEU A 154 -3.45 -39.84 -18.74
C LEU A 154 -2.32 -39.39 -17.81
N LEU A 155 -1.15 -39.98 -17.95
CA LEU A 155 0.01 -39.62 -17.15
C LEU A 155 0.71 -38.42 -17.80
N TYR A 156 0.57 -37.28 -17.17
CA TYR A 156 1.35 -36.09 -17.49
C TYR A 156 2.38 -35.84 -16.39
N VAL A 157 3.65 -35.72 -16.77
CA VAL A 157 4.76 -35.57 -15.82
C VAL A 157 5.61 -34.38 -16.26
N THR A 158 5.93 -33.51 -15.34
CA THR A 158 6.82 -32.35 -15.52
C THR A 158 8.30 -32.80 -15.61
N GLN A 159 9.20 -31.89 -15.99
CA GLN A 159 10.64 -32.17 -16.01
C GLN A 159 11.17 -32.52 -14.61
N SER A 160 10.58 -32.00 -13.54
CA SER A 160 10.93 -32.33 -12.16
C SER A 160 10.35 -33.65 -11.64
N GLY A 161 9.55 -34.35 -12.44
CA GLY A 161 8.88 -35.58 -12.01
C GLY A 161 7.55 -35.37 -11.29
N LEU A 162 7.02 -34.14 -11.22
CA LEU A 162 5.71 -33.86 -10.66
C LEU A 162 4.62 -34.38 -11.59
N ARG A 163 3.70 -35.19 -11.07
CA ARG A 163 2.55 -35.67 -11.80
C ARG A 163 1.45 -34.63 -11.80
N VAL A 164 0.91 -34.32 -12.96
CA VAL A 164 -0.14 -33.30 -13.17
C VAL A 164 -1.27 -33.86 -14.04
N ARG A 165 -2.40 -33.15 -14.13
CA ARG A 165 -3.60 -33.65 -14.82
C ARG A 165 -3.69 -33.25 -16.29
N SER A 166 -2.97 -32.22 -16.72
CA SER A 166 -3.06 -31.70 -18.07
C SER A 166 -1.70 -31.27 -18.65
N LYS A 167 -1.64 -31.13 -19.98
CA LYS A 167 -0.44 -30.59 -20.66
C LYS A 167 -0.18 -29.14 -20.32
N SER A 168 -1.21 -28.34 -20.08
CA SER A 168 -1.08 -26.95 -19.69
C SER A 168 -0.39 -26.80 -18.33
N GLU A 169 -0.71 -27.68 -17.40
CA GLU A 169 -0.08 -27.73 -16.07
C GLU A 169 1.39 -28.12 -16.13
N ILE A 170 1.80 -29.00 -17.07
CA ILE A 170 3.24 -29.26 -17.30
C ILE A 170 3.95 -27.95 -17.65
N ILE A 171 3.41 -27.19 -18.62
CA ILE A 171 4.05 -25.95 -19.09
C ILE A 171 4.15 -24.92 -17.97
N ILE A 172 3.08 -24.76 -17.18
CA ILE A 172 3.03 -23.81 -16.08
C ILE A 172 4.01 -24.23 -14.98
N ALA A 173 3.98 -25.47 -14.54
CA ALA A 173 4.83 -25.98 -13.47
C ALA A 173 6.33 -25.92 -13.87
N ASP A 174 6.69 -26.33 -15.08
CA ASP A 174 8.06 -26.24 -15.59
C ASP A 174 8.53 -24.78 -15.70
N LEU A 175 7.65 -23.85 -16.12
CA LEU A 175 7.97 -22.42 -16.16
C LEU A 175 8.18 -21.84 -14.76
N LEU A 176 7.31 -22.15 -13.80
CA LEU A 176 7.46 -21.72 -12.41
C LEU A 176 8.77 -22.21 -11.82
N GLN A 177 9.11 -23.48 -12.07
CA GLN A 177 10.36 -24.07 -11.61
C GLN A 177 11.59 -23.40 -12.27
N GLN A 178 11.55 -23.17 -13.58
CA GLN A 178 12.62 -22.47 -14.30
C GLN A 178 12.82 -21.06 -13.75
N LYS A 179 11.74 -20.38 -13.42
CA LYS A 179 11.75 -19.03 -12.81
C LYS A 179 12.05 -19.03 -11.32
N LYS A 180 12.25 -20.20 -10.70
CA LYS A 180 12.43 -20.37 -9.24
C LYS A 180 11.28 -19.77 -8.41
N VAL A 181 10.06 -19.79 -8.93
CA VAL A 181 8.86 -19.37 -8.21
C VAL A 181 8.37 -20.55 -7.38
N PRO A 182 8.31 -20.45 -6.05
CA PRO A 182 7.78 -21.52 -5.20
C PRO A 182 6.30 -21.76 -5.51
N PHE A 183 5.93 -23.02 -5.65
CA PHE A 183 4.53 -23.42 -5.82
C PHE A 183 4.26 -24.78 -5.17
N LEU A 184 2.99 -25.06 -4.87
CA LEU A 184 2.48 -26.34 -4.41
C LEU A 184 1.34 -26.73 -5.34
N TYR A 185 1.41 -27.94 -5.89
CA TYR A 185 0.42 -28.46 -6.82
C TYR A 185 -0.79 -29.05 -6.07
N GLU A 186 -2.01 -28.61 -6.39
CA GLU A 186 -3.26 -29.05 -5.75
C GLU A 186 -3.24 -29.00 -4.20
N SER A 187 -2.52 -28.03 -3.64
CA SER A 187 -2.49 -27.83 -2.20
C SER A 187 -3.87 -27.41 -1.67
N PRO A 188 -4.35 -28.00 -0.56
CA PRO A 188 -5.67 -27.62 -0.01
C PRO A 188 -5.67 -26.17 0.45
N LEU A 189 -6.59 -25.39 -0.11
CA LEU A 189 -6.84 -24.00 0.24
C LEU A 189 -8.19 -23.89 0.96
N GLU A 190 -8.18 -23.60 2.27
CA GLU A 190 -9.38 -23.36 3.04
C GLU A 190 -9.85 -21.91 2.83
N LEU A 191 -11.01 -21.74 2.22
CA LEU A 191 -11.66 -20.46 2.02
C LEU A 191 -12.91 -20.34 2.89
N LYS A 192 -13.06 -19.20 3.56
CA LYS A 192 -14.32 -18.83 4.21
C LYS A 192 -15.28 -18.31 3.15
N THR A 193 -16.32 -19.07 2.86
CA THR A 193 -17.39 -18.65 1.96
C THR A 193 -18.61 -18.20 2.76
N PHE A 194 -19.61 -17.62 2.08
CA PHE A 194 -20.88 -17.25 2.71
C PHE A 194 -21.62 -18.45 3.33
N TYR A 195 -21.37 -19.67 2.82
CA TYR A 195 -21.99 -20.94 3.29
C TYR A 195 -21.08 -21.73 4.25
N GLY A 196 -20.03 -21.12 4.80
CA GLY A 196 -19.08 -21.78 5.69
C GLY A 196 -17.69 -21.98 5.07
N LYS A 197 -16.85 -22.76 5.76
CA LYS A 197 -15.52 -23.09 5.27
C LYS A 197 -15.59 -24.13 4.15
N LYS A 198 -14.90 -23.89 3.05
CA LYS A 198 -14.72 -24.84 1.95
C LYS A 198 -13.24 -25.03 1.65
N ILE A 199 -12.85 -26.27 1.36
CA ILE A 199 -11.49 -26.61 0.91
C ILE A 199 -11.54 -26.72 -0.61
N PHE A 200 -10.64 -25.99 -1.25
CA PHE A 200 -10.39 -26.03 -2.69
C PHE A 200 -8.98 -26.57 -2.93
N HIS A 201 -8.80 -27.21 -4.08
CA HIS A 201 -7.50 -27.66 -4.55
C HIS A 201 -7.23 -26.96 -5.88
N PRO A 202 -6.59 -25.77 -5.85
CA PRO A 202 -6.26 -25.05 -7.08
C PRO A 202 -5.18 -25.79 -7.85
N ASP A 203 -5.32 -25.75 -9.17
CA ASP A 203 -4.36 -26.32 -10.14
C ASP A 203 -3.08 -25.49 -10.22
#